data_79c4a3823f1e5c4a0bc64e22efc4fd98
#
_entry.id   79c4a3823f1e5c4a0bc64e22efc4fd98
#
_cell.length_a   1.000
_cell.length_b   1.000
_cell.length_c   1.000
_cell.angle_alpha   90.00
_cell.angle_beta   90.00
_cell.angle_gamma   90.00
#
_symmetry.space_group_name_H-M   'P 1'
#
loop_
_entity.id
_entity.type
_entity.pdbx_description
1 polymer ?
#
loop_
_entity_poly.entity_id
_entity_poly.type
_entity_poly.pdbx_seq_one_letter_code
_entity_poly.pdbx_strand_id
1 'polypeptide(L)'
;MKSRVLVPELMDDPSIDPNEHRRALRGLRRVNAICQTGQQLANEILKIASERKRDSLSVLDLGCGSGDIATDVGRRLAGKVQCDISGWDISPTAIGYADEFWSAQQEQPRYALPSSIKIKFRQVDVFEPTLEKFDIVYCCLFLHHFSESQAVQLLHRMKGLASISVLVDDLQRTRLGWGLAAVGVHLLSRSPVVHFDGPQSVRAAFSVKEAIAIAAQAGMEPSTVRKHWPERFLLRWDTNSINKNVERQ
;
A
#
# COMPACT_ATOMS: atom_id res chain seq x y z
N MET A 1 4.35 4.75 22.87
CA MET A 1 5.70 4.21 22.55
C MET A 1 6.55 5.41 22.14
N LYS A 2 7.66 5.69 22.87
CA LYS A 2 8.42 6.94 22.68
C LYS A 2 9.37 6.89 21.47
N SER A 3 10.00 5.76 21.23
CA SER A 3 10.97 5.57 20.13
C SER A 3 10.51 4.48 19.17
N ARG A 4 10.88 4.63 17.92
CA ARG A 4 10.74 3.63 16.87
C ARG A 4 11.76 2.51 17.08
N VAL A 5 11.33 1.27 16.85
CA VAL A 5 12.22 0.11 16.91
C VAL A 5 12.03 -0.68 15.61
N LEU A 6 13.02 -0.58 14.75
CA LEU A 6 13.04 -1.30 13.48
C LEU A 6 13.71 -2.65 13.71
N VAL A 7 12.94 -3.73 13.55
CA VAL A 7 13.41 -5.11 13.56
C VAL A 7 13.02 -5.69 12.21
N PRO A 8 13.93 -6.36 11.49
CA PRO A 8 13.57 -7.04 10.24
C PRO A 8 12.40 -8.00 10.46
N GLU A 9 11.43 -7.97 9.57
CA GLU A 9 10.31 -8.90 9.60
C GLU A 9 10.75 -10.26 9.07
N LEU A 10 10.22 -11.32 9.66
CA LEU A 10 10.55 -12.69 9.24
C LEU A 10 10.07 -12.96 7.81
N MET A 11 8.98 -12.32 7.39
CA MET A 11 8.47 -12.52 6.04
C MET A 11 9.31 -11.83 4.95
N ASP A 12 10.17 -10.89 5.32
CA ASP A 12 11.09 -10.22 4.40
C ASP A 12 12.41 -10.97 4.22
N ASP A 13 12.64 -12.04 5.00
CA ASP A 13 13.84 -12.88 4.89
C ASP A 13 13.82 -13.63 3.54
N PRO A 14 14.78 -13.39 2.62
CA PRO A 14 14.85 -14.10 1.35
C PRO A 14 14.97 -15.62 1.50
N SER A 15 15.43 -16.12 2.67
CA SER A 15 15.57 -17.54 2.98
C SER A 15 14.33 -18.19 3.58
N ILE A 16 13.24 -17.43 3.78
CA ILE A 16 12.00 -17.98 4.32
C ILE A 16 11.46 -19.11 3.44
N ASP A 17 11.01 -20.19 4.07
CA ASP A 17 10.36 -21.28 3.33
C ASP A 17 9.15 -20.75 2.53
N PRO A 18 9.06 -21.02 1.21
CA PRO A 18 7.97 -20.49 0.37
C PRO A 18 6.56 -20.82 0.88
N ASN A 19 6.36 -21.98 1.54
CA ASN A 19 5.06 -22.36 2.09
C ASN A 19 4.73 -21.56 3.36
N GLU A 20 5.74 -21.30 4.21
CA GLU A 20 5.57 -20.42 5.38
C GLU A 20 5.30 -18.98 4.94
N HIS A 21 6.00 -18.47 3.92
CA HIS A 21 5.72 -17.17 3.32
C HIS A 21 4.28 -17.10 2.78
N ARG A 22 3.86 -18.07 1.97
CA ARG A 22 2.46 -18.16 1.48
C ARG A 22 1.44 -18.26 2.62
N ARG A 23 1.78 -18.92 3.71
CA ARG A 23 0.93 -19.00 4.92
C ARG A 23 0.80 -17.65 5.59
N ALA A 24 1.90 -16.89 5.68
CA ALA A 24 1.91 -15.53 6.22
C ALA A 24 1.06 -14.59 5.35
N LEU A 25 1.25 -14.58 4.03
CA LEU A 25 0.46 -13.80 3.08
C LEU A 25 -1.04 -14.07 3.22
N ARG A 26 -1.45 -15.35 3.35
CA ARG A 26 -2.87 -15.70 3.61
C ARG A 26 -3.39 -15.16 4.95
N GLY A 27 -2.53 -15.10 5.96
CA GLY A 27 -2.86 -14.51 7.26
C GLY A 27 -3.09 -13.01 7.15
N LEU A 28 -2.14 -12.29 6.54
CA LEU A 28 -2.24 -10.85 6.32
C LEU A 28 -3.47 -10.46 5.50
N ARG A 29 -3.81 -11.22 4.47
CA ARG A 29 -5.03 -10.98 3.69
C ARG A 29 -6.29 -10.92 4.56
N ARG A 30 -6.43 -11.79 5.58
CA ARG A 30 -7.56 -11.75 6.50
C ARG A 30 -7.52 -10.51 7.38
N VAL A 31 -6.35 -10.13 7.86
CA VAL A 31 -6.14 -8.89 8.62
C VAL A 31 -6.55 -7.69 7.77
N ASN A 32 -6.08 -7.59 6.54
CA ASN A 32 -6.38 -6.51 5.61
C ASN A 32 -7.88 -6.40 5.31
N ALA A 33 -8.55 -7.53 5.13
CA ALA A 33 -10.01 -7.57 4.91
C ALA A 33 -10.79 -7.02 6.11
N ILE A 34 -10.41 -7.40 7.34
CA ILE A 34 -11.07 -6.91 8.58
C ILE A 34 -10.76 -5.44 8.83
N CYS A 35 -9.54 -5.01 8.53
CA CYS A 35 -9.12 -3.61 8.65
C CYS A 35 -9.70 -2.72 7.54
N GLN A 36 -10.39 -3.30 6.54
CA GLN A 36 -10.99 -2.59 5.41
C GLN A 36 -9.98 -1.71 4.64
N THR A 37 -8.74 -2.18 4.54
CA THR A 37 -7.62 -1.43 3.96
C THR A 37 -7.90 -0.99 2.53
N GLY A 38 -8.32 -1.91 1.65
CA GLY A 38 -8.66 -1.59 0.27
C GLY A 38 -9.81 -0.59 0.14
N GLN A 39 -10.75 -0.56 1.11
CA GLN A 39 -11.83 0.44 1.13
C GLN A 39 -11.31 1.85 1.36
N GLN A 40 -10.36 2.05 2.27
CA GLN A 40 -9.80 3.36 2.56
C GLN A 40 -9.08 3.92 1.33
N LEU A 41 -8.25 3.09 0.68
CA LEU A 41 -7.54 3.44 -0.55
C LEU A 41 -8.51 3.70 -1.72
N ALA A 42 -9.47 2.81 -1.96
CA ALA A 42 -10.43 2.98 -3.05
C ALA A 42 -11.26 4.26 -2.90
N ASN A 43 -11.70 4.60 -1.68
CA ASN A 43 -12.43 5.84 -1.42
C ASN A 43 -11.58 7.08 -1.75
N GLU A 44 -10.29 7.07 -1.40
CA GLU A 44 -9.40 8.19 -1.70
C GLU A 44 -9.10 8.27 -3.20
N ILE A 45 -8.89 7.13 -3.89
CA ILE A 45 -8.71 7.07 -5.34
C ILE A 45 -9.95 7.62 -6.08
N LEU A 46 -11.16 7.24 -5.66
CA LEU A 46 -12.40 7.77 -6.24
C LEU A 46 -12.56 9.29 -6.03
N LYS A 47 -12.16 9.76 -4.85
CA LYS A 47 -12.14 11.18 -4.54
C LYS A 47 -11.18 11.93 -5.47
N ILE A 48 -9.97 11.42 -5.67
CA ILE A 48 -8.97 11.98 -6.60
C ILE A 48 -9.51 11.95 -8.03
N ALA A 49 -10.11 10.84 -8.48
CA ALA A 49 -10.73 10.74 -9.80
C ALA A 49 -11.78 11.84 -10.03
N SER A 50 -12.66 12.03 -9.05
CA SER A 50 -13.70 13.08 -9.10
C SER A 50 -13.11 14.50 -9.10
N GLU A 51 -12.16 14.79 -8.21
CA GLU A 51 -11.47 16.09 -8.12
C GLU A 51 -10.72 16.46 -9.40
N ARG A 52 -10.12 15.44 -10.05
CA ARG A 52 -9.34 15.59 -11.29
C ARG A 52 -10.17 15.37 -12.56
N LYS A 53 -11.48 15.08 -12.43
CA LYS A 53 -12.40 14.78 -13.56
C LYS A 53 -11.84 13.70 -14.47
N ARG A 54 -11.43 12.56 -13.87
CA ARG A 54 -10.81 11.43 -14.58
C ARG A 54 -11.78 10.25 -14.63
N ASP A 55 -12.05 9.77 -15.83
CA ASP A 55 -12.86 8.56 -16.07
C ASP A 55 -11.98 7.29 -16.15
N SER A 56 -10.66 7.47 -16.26
CA SER A 56 -9.65 6.41 -16.31
C SER A 56 -8.41 6.80 -15.51
N LEU A 57 -7.84 5.83 -14.80
CA LEU A 57 -6.64 5.98 -13.98
C LEU A 57 -5.68 4.80 -14.18
N SER A 58 -4.38 5.12 -14.16
CA SER A 58 -3.31 4.15 -13.95
C SER A 58 -2.84 4.22 -12.50
N VAL A 59 -2.81 3.09 -11.81
CA VAL A 59 -2.50 3.01 -10.36
C VAL A 59 -1.37 2.03 -10.11
N LEU A 60 -0.42 2.41 -9.26
CA LEU A 60 0.67 1.53 -8.83
C LEU A 60 0.57 1.25 -7.34
N ASP A 61 0.61 -0.04 -6.98
CA ASP A 61 0.74 -0.58 -5.63
C ASP A 61 2.19 -1.00 -5.41
N LEU A 62 2.93 -0.29 -4.56
CA LEU A 62 4.32 -0.59 -4.20
C LEU A 62 4.38 -1.45 -2.94
N GLY A 63 5.07 -2.59 -3.01
CA GLY A 63 5.07 -3.60 -1.96
C GLY A 63 3.71 -4.30 -1.92
N CYS A 64 3.21 -4.77 -3.08
CA CYS A 64 1.85 -5.29 -3.22
C CYS A 64 1.61 -6.63 -2.53
N GLY A 65 2.66 -7.32 -2.09
CA GLY A 65 2.57 -8.60 -1.39
C GLY A 65 1.72 -9.62 -2.13
N SER A 66 0.65 -10.09 -1.49
CA SER A 66 -0.29 -11.07 -2.07
C SER A 66 -1.27 -10.52 -3.10
N GLY A 67 -1.21 -9.23 -3.45
CA GLY A 67 -2.12 -8.59 -4.40
C GLY A 67 -3.56 -8.45 -3.91
N ASP A 68 -3.85 -8.78 -2.66
CA ASP A 68 -5.19 -8.75 -2.09
C ASP A 68 -5.74 -7.33 -1.97
N ILE A 69 -4.89 -6.36 -1.62
CA ILE A 69 -5.28 -4.94 -1.52
C ILE A 69 -5.56 -4.38 -2.91
N ALA A 70 -4.66 -4.60 -3.88
CA ALA A 70 -4.88 -4.20 -5.28
C ALA A 70 -6.18 -4.77 -5.86
N THR A 71 -6.47 -6.05 -5.57
CA THR A 71 -7.70 -6.72 -5.99
C THR A 71 -8.95 -6.13 -5.32
N ASP A 72 -8.90 -5.84 -4.00
CA ASP A 72 -10.03 -5.23 -3.30
C ASP A 72 -10.28 -3.78 -3.75
N VAL A 73 -9.20 -3.01 -3.98
CA VAL A 73 -9.27 -1.67 -4.60
C VAL A 73 -9.95 -1.77 -5.97
N GLY A 74 -9.46 -2.64 -6.86
CA GLY A 74 -10.04 -2.84 -8.19
C GLY A 74 -11.53 -3.17 -8.13
N ARG A 75 -11.96 -4.06 -7.22
CA ARG A 75 -13.36 -4.42 -7.02
C ARG A 75 -14.22 -3.21 -6.62
N ARG A 76 -13.71 -2.32 -5.79
CA ARG A 76 -14.43 -1.13 -5.32
C ARG A 76 -14.48 -0.01 -6.35
N LEU A 77 -13.53 0.03 -7.28
CA LEU A 77 -13.47 0.96 -8.40
C LEU A 77 -14.35 0.50 -9.58
N ALA A 78 -14.65 -0.80 -9.68
CA ALA A 78 -15.44 -1.37 -10.76
C ALA A 78 -16.81 -0.67 -10.90
N GLY A 79 -17.15 -0.30 -12.14
CA GLY A 79 -18.37 0.44 -12.48
C GLY A 79 -18.37 1.93 -12.10
N LYS A 80 -17.25 2.46 -11.55
CA LYS A 80 -17.13 3.87 -11.14
C LYS A 80 -16.05 4.61 -11.92
N VAL A 81 -14.93 3.96 -12.21
CA VAL A 81 -13.80 4.50 -12.96
C VAL A 81 -13.08 3.34 -13.66
N GLN A 82 -12.58 3.56 -14.86
CA GLN A 82 -11.68 2.60 -15.50
C GLN A 82 -10.33 2.64 -14.78
N CYS A 83 -9.72 1.48 -14.53
CA CYS A 83 -8.47 1.46 -13.78
C CYS A 83 -7.55 0.33 -14.23
N ASP A 84 -6.33 0.70 -14.59
CA ASP A 84 -5.21 -0.21 -14.81
C ASP A 84 -4.33 -0.21 -13.56
N ILE A 85 -4.34 -1.29 -12.78
CA ILE A 85 -3.59 -1.42 -11.52
C ILE A 85 -2.35 -2.27 -11.79
N SER A 86 -1.18 -1.77 -11.40
CA SER A 86 0.07 -2.52 -11.39
C SER A 86 0.50 -2.74 -9.95
N GLY A 87 0.78 -3.98 -9.56
CA GLY A 87 1.38 -4.32 -8.26
C GLY A 87 2.86 -4.67 -8.45
N TRP A 88 3.75 -4.04 -7.69
CA TRP A 88 5.17 -4.34 -7.67
C TRP A 88 5.60 -4.85 -6.31
N ASP A 89 6.37 -5.92 -6.30
CA ASP A 89 6.98 -6.49 -5.10
C ASP A 89 8.35 -7.10 -5.45
N ILE A 90 9.28 -7.09 -4.53
CA ILE A 90 10.61 -7.68 -4.74
C ILE A 90 10.58 -9.21 -4.61
N SER A 91 9.62 -9.76 -3.87
CA SER A 91 9.51 -11.19 -3.58
C SER A 91 8.87 -11.95 -4.75
N PRO A 92 9.62 -12.89 -5.39
CA PRO A 92 9.04 -13.73 -6.43
C PRO A 92 7.93 -14.64 -5.91
N THR A 93 8.01 -15.05 -4.63
CA THR A 93 6.96 -15.85 -3.98
C THR A 93 5.68 -15.05 -3.79
N ALA A 94 5.79 -13.77 -3.40
CA ALA A 94 4.63 -12.89 -3.26
C ALA A 94 3.96 -12.66 -4.62
N ILE A 95 4.73 -12.34 -5.65
CA ILE A 95 4.21 -12.13 -7.02
C ILE A 95 3.55 -13.40 -7.56
N GLY A 96 4.19 -14.56 -7.46
CA GLY A 96 3.57 -15.82 -7.89
C GLY A 96 2.26 -16.11 -7.16
N TYR A 97 2.20 -15.80 -5.87
CA TYR A 97 0.96 -15.94 -5.10
C TYR A 97 -0.11 -14.91 -5.50
N ALA A 98 0.28 -13.67 -5.80
CA ALA A 98 -0.63 -12.62 -6.26
C ALA A 98 -1.26 -12.97 -7.62
N ASP A 99 -0.47 -13.48 -8.56
CA ASP A 99 -0.96 -13.93 -9.88
C ASP A 99 -1.93 -15.12 -9.75
N GLU A 100 -1.59 -16.13 -8.95
CA GLU A 100 -2.47 -17.26 -8.65
C GLU A 100 -3.79 -16.79 -8.02
N PHE A 101 -3.70 -15.90 -7.03
CA PHE A 101 -4.86 -15.36 -6.34
C PHE A 101 -5.76 -14.57 -7.29
N TRP A 102 -5.18 -13.69 -8.13
CA TRP A 102 -5.90 -12.91 -9.11
C TRP A 102 -6.58 -13.78 -10.16
N SER A 103 -5.85 -14.76 -10.75
CA SER A 103 -6.38 -15.69 -11.74
C SER A 103 -7.57 -16.49 -11.19
N ALA A 104 -7.42 -17.04 -9.99
CA ALA A 104 -8.49 -17.78 -9.32
C ALA A 104 -9.75 -16.93 -9.05
N GLN A 105 -9.59 -15.61 -8.86
CA GLN A 105 -10.72 -14.69 -8.73
C GLN A 105 -11.43 -14.48 -10.08
N GLN A 106 -10.67 -14.37 -11.18
CA GLN A 106 -11.22 -14.15 -12.52
C GLN A 106 -11.98 -15.39 -13.05
N GLU A 107 -11.55 -16.60 -12.69
CA GLU A 107 -12.22 -17.85 -13.07
C GLU A 107 -13.58 -18.03 -12.40
N GLN A 108 -13.84 -17.34 -11.29
CA GLN A 108 -15.10 -17.45 -10.57
C GLN A 108 -16.04 -16.29 -10.94
N PRO A 109 -17.17 -16.54 -11.63
CA PRO A 109 -18.07 -15.47 -12.12
C PRO A 109 -18.52 -14.48 -11.03
N ARG A 110 -18.64 -14.98 -9.79
CA ARG A 110 -19.02 -14.14 -8.62
C ARG A 110 -17.97 -13.08 -8.26
N TYR A 111 -16.70 -13.33 -8.56
CA TYR A 111 -15.58 -12.49 -8.16
C TYR A 111 -14.86 -11.86 -9.35
N ALA A 112 -15.17 -12.30 -10.57
CA ALA A 112 -14.59 -11.74 -11.78
C ALA A 112 -14.90 -10.24 -11.88
N LEU A 113 -13.87 -9.48 -12.22
CA LEU A 113 -14.01 -8.04 -12.40
C LEU A 113 -14.29 -7.72 -13.88
N PRO A 114 -15.01 -6.63 -14.16
CA PRO A 114 -15.28 -6.19 -15.53
C PRO A 114 -13.97 -5.78 -16.23
N SER A 115 -13.96 -5.79 -17.56
CA SER A 115 -12.81 -5.41 -18.40
C SER A 115 -12.32 -3.96 -18.19
N SER A 116 -13.14 -3.12 -17.54
CA SER A 116 -12.75 -1.78 -17.12
C SER A 116 -11.71 -1.77 -15.98
N ILE A 117 -11.48 -2.90 -15.32
CA ILE A 117 -10.45 -3.09 -14.30
C ILE A 117 -9.45 -4.12 -14.79
N LYS A 118 -8.20 -3.71 -14.94
CA LYS A 118 -7.09 -4.60 -15.26
C LYS A 118 -6.10 -4.58 -14.11
N ILE A 119 -5.63 -5.77 -13.70
CA ILE A 119 -4.62 -5.90 -12.65
C ILE A 119 -3.51 -6.80 -13.17
N LYS A 120 -2.28 -6.40 -12.91
CA LYS A 120 -1.07 -7.19 -13.22
C LYS A 120 -0.05 -7.02 -12.12
N PHE A 121 0.71 -8.08 -11.85
CA PHE A 121 1.77 -8.07 -10.85
C PHE A 121 3.13 -8.26 -11.52
N ARG A 122 4.16 -7.65 -10.98
CA ARG A 122 5.53 -7.76 -11.49
C ARG A 122 6.52 -7.80 -10.33
N GLN A 123 7.53 -8.65 -10.47
CA GLN A 123 8.68 -8.62 -9.58
C GLN A 123 9.56 -7.42 -9.96
N VAL A 124 9.62 -6.44 -9.07
CA VAL A 124 10.39 -5.19 -9.26
C VAL A 124 10.93 -4.74 -7.92
N ASP A 125 12.22 -4.38 -7.85
CA ASP A 125 12.73 -3.59 -6.74
C ASP A 125 12.24 -2.16 -6.90
N VAL A 126 11.57 -1.64 -5.88
CA VAL A 126 10.99 -0.28 -5.91
C VAL A 126 12.03 0.82 -6.08
N PHE A 127 13.30 0.53 -5.78
CA PHE A 127 14.42 1.46 -5.95
C PHE A 127 15.09 1.37 -7.33
N GLU A 128 14.77 0.38 -8.15
CA GLU A 128 15.32 0.30 -9.52
C GLU A 128 14.81 1.47 -10.37
N PRO A 129 15.70 2.08 -11.19
CA PRO A 129 15.31 3.14 -12.10
C PRO A 129 14.25 2.68 -13.12
N THR A 130 13.24 3.50 -13.39
CA THR A 130 12.29 3.30 -14.48
C THR A 130 11.76 4.63 -14.98
N LEU A 131 11.33 4.65 -16.25
CA LEU A 131 10.64 5.78 -16.87
C LEU A 131 9.11 5.67 -16.79
N GLU A 132 8.60 4.57 -16.20
CA GLU A 132 7.15 4.38 -16.04
C GLU A 132 6.55 5.48 -15.16
N LYS A 133 5.33 5.86 -15.49
CA LYS A 133 4.52 6.83 -14.73
C LYS A 133 3.13 6.27 -14.53
N PHE A 134 2.56 6.64 -13.40
CA PHE A 134 1.21 6.27 -13.02
C PHE A 134 0.46 7.52 -12.55
N ASP A 135 -0.85 7.53 -12.69
CA ASP A 135 -1.65 8.64 -12.17
C ASP A 135 -1.57 8.68 -10.65
N ILE A 136 -1.74 7.54 -10.01
CA ILE A 136 -1.66 7.40 -8.56
C ILE A 136 -0.65 6.31 -8.19
N VAL A 137 0.23 6.62 -7.27
CA VAL A 137 1.16 5.65 -6.67
C VAL A 137 0.81 5.52 -5.20
N TYR A 138 0.56 4.30 -4.74
CA TYR A 138 0.36 4.07 -3.32
C TYR A 138 1.27 2.96 -2.79
N CYS A 139 1.50 2.98 -1.49
CA CYS A 139 1.98 1.84 -0.75
C CYS A 139 1.11 1.62 0.49
N CYS A 140 0.98 0.36 0.88
CA CYS A 140 0.15 -0.02 2.00
C CYS A 140 0.87 -0.99 2.92
N LEU A 141 0.97 -0.66 4.22
CA LEU A 141 1.72 -1.48 5.19
C LEU A 141 3.15 -1.76 4.72
N PHE A 142 3.81 -0.76 4.19
CA PHE A 142 5.13 -0.91 3.57
C PHE A 142 6.16 0.12 4.06
N LEU A 143 5.73 1.36 4.35
CA LEU A 143 6.66 2.42 4.76
C LEU A 143 7.41 2.08 6.06
N HIS A 144 6.79 1.33 6.97
CA HIS A 144 7.37 0.99 8.26
C HIS A 144 8.54 0.00 8.19
N HIS A 145 8.77 -0.69 7.07
CA HIS A 145 9.93 -1.56 6.86
C HIS A 145 11.26 -0.80 6.72
N PHE A 146 11.21 0.51 6.43
CA PHE A 146 12.38 1.30 6.04
C PHE A 146 12.91 2.14 7.21
N SER A 147 14.24 2.35 7.26
CA SER A 147 14.82 3.41 8.09
C SER A 147 14.29 4.78 7.67
N GLU A 148 14.49 5.83 8.47
CA GLU A 148 14.02 7.19 8.13
C GLU A 148 14.59 7.66 6.78
N SER A 149 15.89 7.46 6.55
CA SER A 149 16.54 7.84 5.29
C SER A 149 16.01 7.06 4.09
N GLN A 150 15.77 5.76 4.24
CA GLN A 150 15.18 4.93 3.18
C GLN A 150 13.71 5.29 2.94
N ALA A 151 12.96 5.63 3.99
CA ALA A 151 11.58 6.09 3.86
C ALA A 151 11.49 7.41 3.07
N VAL A 152 12.42 8.36 3.29
CA VAL A 152 12.53 9.57 2.47
C VAL A 152 12.83 9.22 1.01
N GLN A 153 13.76 8.29 0.76
CA GLN A 153 14.08 7.83 -0.59
C GLN A 153 12.88 7.17 -1.27
N LEU A 154 12.14 6.31 -0.55
CA LEU A 154 10.92 5.67 -1.04
C LEU A 154 9.86 6.71 -1.43
N LEU A 155 9.58 7.68 -0.55
CA LEU A 155 8.60 8.72 -0.85
C LEU A 155 9.05 9.62 -2.01
N HIS A 156 10.34 9.94 -2.09
CA HIS A 156 10.88 10.66 -3.25
C HIS A 156 10.71 9.87 -4.54
N ARG A 157 10.93 8.56 -4.48
CA ARG A 157 10.70 7.64 -5.61
C ARG A 157 9.23 7.60 -6.01
N MET A 158 8.31 7.42 -5.05
CA MET A 158 6.87 7.42 -5.28
C MET A 158 6.42 8.74 -5.94
N LYS A 159 6.89 9.87 -5.43
CA LYS A 159 6.68 11.19 -6.05
C LYS A 159 7.16 11.24 -7.50
N GLY A 160 8.33 10.66 -7.77
CA GLY A 160 8.88 10.56 -9.13
C GLY A 160 8.03 9.72 -10.08
N LEU A 161 7.34 8.70 -9.60
CA LEU A 161 6.48 7.81 -10.39
C LEU A 161 5.06 8.35 -10.58
N ALA A 162 4.57 9.19 -9.66
CA ALA A 162 3.20 9.70 -9.68
C ALA A 162 3.04 10.94 -10.57
N SER A 163 1.98 10.98 -11.37
CA SER A 163 1.59 12.15 -12.16
C SER A 163 0.48 12.99 -11.50
N ILE A 164 -0.31 12.39 -10.60
CA ILE A 164 -1.43 13.06 -9.92
C ILE A 164 -1.26 13.03 -8.41
N SER A 165 -1.09 11.84 -7.80
CA SER A 165 -1.10 11.73 -6.34
C SER A 165 -0.26 10.56 -5.82
N VAL A 166 0.29 10.73 -4.62
CA VAL A 166 0.89 9.67 -3.82
C VAL A 166 0.03 9.43 -2.59
N LEU A 167 -0.24 8.15 -2.28
CA LEU A 167 -0.94 7.73 -1.08
C LEU A 167 -0.05 6.78 -0.26
N VAL A 168 -0.02 6.99 1.05
CA VAL A 168 0.64 6.06 1.98
C VAL A 168 -0.35 5.68 3.06
N ASP A 169 -0.75 4.42 3.09
CA ASP A 169 -1.58 3.87 4.14
C ASP A 169 -0.74 2.95 5.04
N ASP A 170 -0.53 3.36 6.30
CA ASP A 170 0.34 2.60 7.18
C ASP A 170 -0.12 2.62 8.65
N LEU A 171 0.51 1.77 9.45
CA LEU A 171 0.29 1.66 10.89
C LEU A 171 0.72 2.94 11.63
N GLN A 172 0.05 3.24 12.75
CA GLN A 172 0.54 4.21 13.71
C GLN A 172 1.27 3.52 14.87
N ARG A 173 2.41 4.06 15.28
CA ARG A 173 3.12 3.60 16.48
C ARG A 173 2.40 4.05 17.75
N THR A 174 1.37 3.29 18.15
CA THR A 174 0.61 3.53 19.38
C THR A 174 0.60 2.29 20.30
N ARG A 175 0.34 2.49 21.61
CA ARG A 175 0.18 1.36 22.51
C ARG A 175 -1.08 0.55 22.21
N LEU A 176 -2.16 1.24 21.81
CA LEU A 176 -3.41 0.60 21.41
C LEU A 176 -3.21 -0.24 20.16
N GLY A 177 -2.58 0.33 19.13
CA GLY A 177 -2.26 -0.39 17.87
C GLY A 177 -1.42 -1.64 18.13
N TRP A 178 -0.40 -1.53 19.00
CA TRP A 178 0.41 -2.69 19.39
C TRP A 178 -0.43 -3.78 20.07
N GLY A 179 -1.31 -3.41 21.02
CA GLY A 179 -2.20 -4.35 21.69
C GLY A 179 -3.19 -5.02 20.73
N LEU A 180 -3.79 -4.22 19.81
CA LEU A 180 -4.68 -4.74 18.78
C LEU A 180 -3.95 -5.70 17.83
N ALA A 181 -2.73 -5.38 17.41
CA ALA A 181 -1.91 -6.25 16.58
C ALA A 181 -1.57 -7.54 17.31
N ALA A 182 -1.07 -7.47 18.57
CA ALA A 182 -0.69 -8.63 19.36
C ALA A 182 -1.84 -9.63 19.57
N VAL A 183 -3.06 -9.16 19.75
CA VAL A 183 -4.24 -10.02 19.89
C VAL A 183 -4.79 -10.43 18.51
N GLY A 184 -4.92 -9.46 17.61
CA GLY A 184 -5.58 -9.65 16.32
C GLY A 184 -4.87 -10.69 15.44
N VAL A 185 -3.53 -10.68 15.39
CA VAL A 185 -2.80 -11.64 14.56
C VAL A 185 -2.98 -13.08 15.02
N HIS A 186 -3.18 -13.34 16.32
CA HIS A 186 -3.44 -14.68 16.83
C HIS A 186 -4.87 -15.16 16.53
N LEU A 187 -5.83 -14.24 16.44
CA LEU A 187 -7.21 -14.57 16.09
C LEU A 187 -7.39 -14.78 14.57
N LEU A 188 -6.63 -14.05 13.75
CA LEU A 188 -6.85 -13.97 12.30
C LEU A 188 -5.86 -14.80 11.48
N SER A 189 -4.72 -15.18 12.06
CA SER A 189 -3.70 -15.96 11.39
C SER A 189 -3.27 -17.16 12.23
N ARG A 190 -2.87 -18.25 11.55
CA ARG A 190 -2.20 -19.39 12.15
C ARG A 190 -0.70 -19.44 11.79
N SER A 191 -0.17 -18.36 11.22
CA SER A 191 1.24 -18.26 10.85
C SER A 191 2.06 -17.73 12.02
N PRO A 192 3.08 -18.48 12.49
CA PRO A 192 4.02 -17.98 13.49
C PRO A 192 4.74 -16.71 13.02
N VAL A 193 5.00 -16.58 11.72
CA VAL A 193 5.60 -15.40 11.08
C VAL A 193 4.73 -14.17 11.36
N VAL A 194 3.43 -14.24 11.04
CA VAL A 194 2.49 -13.12 11.27
C VAL A 194 2.34 -12.81 12.76
N HIS A 195 2.39 -13.83 13.64
CA HIS A 195 2.33 -13.61 15.09
C HIS A 195 3.54 -12.83 15.60
N PHE A 196 4.72 -13.07 15.04
CA PHE A 196 5.94 -12.34 15.38
C PHE A 196 5.94 -10.95 14.72
N ASP A 197 5.71 -10.88 13.41
CA ASP A 197 5.85 -9.65 12.63
C ASP A 197 4.82 -8.59 13.02
N GLY A 198 3.54 -8.96 13.23
CA GLY A 198 2.47 -7.99 13.45
C GLY A 198 2.71 -6.99 14.58
N PRO A 199 3.07 -7.42 15.83
CA PRO A 199 3.44 -6.49 16.88
C PRO A 199 4.73 -5.71 16.61
N GLN A 200 5.70 -6.29 15.86
CA GLN A 200 6.95 -5.62 15.49
C GLN A 200 6.70 -4.52 14.45
N SER A 201 5.84 -4.76 13.47
CA SER A 201 5.42 -3.76 12.48
C SER A 201 4.87 -2.49 13.16
N VAL A 202 4.03 -2.65 14.22
CA VAL A 202 3.56 -1.49 14.98
C VAL A 202 4.69 -0.77 15.72
N ARG A 203 5.72 -1.48 16.21
CA ARG A 203 6.90 -0.87 16.85
C ARG A 203 7.78 -0.16 15.83
N ALA A 204 7.84 -0.67 14.61
CA ALA A 204 8.56 -0.11 13.48
C ALA A 204 7.79 1.02 12.79
N ALA A 205 6.49 1.15 13.01
CA ALA A 205 5.65 2.16 12.40
C ALA A 205 6.06 3.59 12.76
N PHE A 206 5.81 4.52 11.87
CA PHE A 206 5.96 5.95 12.12
C PHE A 206 4.76 6.50 12.88
N SER A 207 4.98 7.51 13.71
CA SER A 207 3.90 8.37 14.16
C SER A 207 3.47 9.30 13.02
N VAL A 208 2.27 9.84 13.08
CA VAL A 208 1.79 10.81 12.07
C VAL A 208 2.74 12.01 11.92
N LYS A 209 3.31 12.49 13.02
CA LYS A 209 4.28 13.61 12.99
C LYS A 209 5.55 13.25 12.22
N GLU A 210 6.08 12.05 12.46
CA GLU A 210 7.27 11.55 11.76
C GLU A 210 6.96 11.32 10.28
N ALA A 211 5.80 10.74 9.94
CA ALA A 211 5.40 10.51 8.55
C ALA A 211 5.27 11.84 7.76
N ILE A 212 4.70 12.88 8.37
CA ILE A 212 4.65 14.22 7.76
C ILE A 212 6.06 14.80 7.56
N ALA A 213 6.93 14.67 8.56
CA ALA A 213 8.30 15.18 8.47
C ALA A 213 9.11 14.49 7.38
N ILE A 214 8.95 13.17 7.24
CA ILE A 214 9.58 12.36 6.18
C ILE A 214 9.03 12.75 4.80
N ALA A 215 7.72 12.95 4.67
CA ALA A 215 7.10 13.42 3.44
C ALA A 215 7.63 14.81 3.03
N ALA A 216 7.78 15.72 3.98
CA ALA A 216 8.37 17.04 3.74
C ALA A 216 9.81 16.94 3.24
N GLN A 217 10.65 16.10 3.87
CA GLN A 217 12.02 15.85 3.42
C GLN A 217 12.08 15.25 2.00
N ALA A 218 11.08 14.45 1.61
CA ALA A 218 10.94 13.94 0.24
C ALA A 218 10.40 15.00 -0.75
N GLY A 219 10.13 16.22 -0.30
CA GLY A 219 9.57 17.30 -1.09
C GLY A 219 8.09 17.10 -1.44
N MET A 220 7.35 16.43 -0.56
CA MET A 220 5.91 16.17 -0.67
C MET A 220 5.13 17.10 0.26
N GLU A 221 5.20 18.41 -0.01
CA GLU A 221 4.47 19.43 0.73
C GLU A 221 3.56 20.26 -0.21
N PRO A 222 2.37 20.65 0.25
CA PRO A 222 1.71 20.18 1.48
C PRO A 222 1.17 18.76 1.38
N SER A 223 1.30 17.97 2.44
CA SER A 223 0.65 16.66 2.57
C SER A 223 -0.51 16.74 3.55
N THR A 224 -1.56 15.97 3.30
CA THR A 224 -2.67 15.78 4.23
C THR A 224 -2.60 14.40 4.88
N VAL A 225 -2.98 14.29 6.15
CA VAL A 225 -3.01 13.00 6.85
C VAL A 225 -4.35 12.82 7.55
N ARG A 226 -4.97 11.68 7.33
CA ARG A 226 -6.19 11.25 7.98
C ARG A 226 -5.93 9.95 8.76
N LYS A 227 -6.32 9.91 10.02
CA LYS A 227 -6.31 8.70 10.82
C LYS A 227 -7.55 7.86 10.54
N HIS A 228 -7.39 6.55 10.57
CA HIS A 228 -8.50 5.62 10.43
C HIS A 228 -8.28 4.33 11.23
N TRP A 229 -9.32 3.53 11.35
CA TRP A 229 -9.31 2.23 12.01
C TRP A 229 -8.47 1.18 11.23
N PRO A 230 -7.75 0.27 11.91
CA PRO A 230 -7.44 0.21 13.35
C PRO A 230 -6.06 0.85 13.63
N GLU A 231 -6.02 2.05 14.20
CA GLU A 231 -4.76 2.74 14.53
C GLU A 231 -3.81 2.88 13.32
N ARG A 232 -4.36 3.37 12.20
CA ARG A 232 -3.64 3.61 10.94
C ARG A 232 -3.77 5.06 10.52
N PHE A 233 -2.96 5.45 9.53
CA PHE A 233 -3.08 6.73 8.87
C PHE A 233 -3.01 6.57 7.36
N LEU A 234 -3.71 7.43 6.65
CA LEU A 234 -3.58 7.63 5.21
C LEU A 234 -3.00 9.02 4.99
N LEU A 235 -1.78 9.07 4.44
CA LEU A 235 -1.15 10.29 3.96
C LEU A 235 -1.44 10.43 2.47
N ARG A 236 -1.83 11.64 2.06
CA ARG A 236 -2.00 12.02 0.65
C ARG A 236 -1.16 13.23 0.32
N TRP A 237 -0.45 13.15 -0.78
CA TRP A 237 0.21 14.26 -1.45
C TRP A 237 -0.22 14.31 -2.90
N ASP A 238 -0.51 15.51 -3.41
CA ASP A 238 -0.90 15.74 -4.78
C ASP A 238 0.18 16.50 -5.55
N THR A 239 0.42 16.13 -6.81
CA THR A 239 1.31 16.90 -7.67
C THR A 239 0.73 18.29 -7.94
N ASN A 240 1.56 19.31 -7.88
CA ASN A 240 1.17 20.72 -8.10
C ASN A 240 0.85 21.04 -9.57
N SER A 241 0.06 20.22 -10.27
CA SER A 241 -0.30 20.44 -11.67
C SER A 241 -1.44 21.46 -11.88
N ILE A 242 -1.71 22.36 -10.90
CA ILE A 242 -2.80 23.37 -11.01
C ILE A 242 -2.31 24.77 -11.45
N ASN A 243 -1.01 25.00 -11.71
CA ASN A 243 -0.52 26.34 -12.09
C ASN A 243 0.03 26.46 -13.52
N LYS A 244 -0.63 25.86 -14.53
CA LYS A 244 -0.32 26.18 -15.95
C LYS A 244 -1.33 27.10 -16.65
N ASN A 245 -2.28 27.68 -15.93
CA ASN A 245 -3.31 28.56 -16.52
C ASN A 245 -3.28 30.02 -16.04
N VAL A 246 -2.19 30.48 -15.41
CA VAL A 246 -2.10 31.91 -14.98
C VAL A 246 -1.07 32.71 -15.76
N GLU A 247 -0.27 32.10 -16.65
CA GLU A 247 0.66 32.85 -17.50
C GLU A 247 0.23 32.90 -18.98
N ARG A 248 -1.02 33.22 -19.24
CA ARG A 248 -1.51 33.69 -20.55
C ARG A 248 -2.61 34.72 -20.33
N GLN A 249 -2.22 35.88 -19.87
CA GLN A 249 -2.91 37.15 -20.15
C GLN A 249 -1.87 38.23 -20.49
#